data_70cec36bdc85d4bb7ca93817d21efc15
#
_entry.id   70cec36bdc85d4bb7ca93817d21efc15
#
_cell.length_a   1.000
_cell.length_b   1.000
_cell.length_c   1.000
_cell.angle_alpha   90.00
_cell.angle_beta   90.00
_cell.angle_gamma   90.00
#
_symmetry.space_group_name_H-M   'P 1'
#
loop_
_entity.id
_entity.type
_entity.pdbx_description
1 polymer ?
#
loop_
_entity_poly.entity_id
_entity_poly.type
_entity_poly.pdbx_seq_one_letter_code
_entity_poly.pdbx_strand_id
1 'polypeptide(L)'
;MIRVYRIVRKPYSRTPLDGEGPYRFGGRWSSPGTRVAYLAEHLSLAMIEYFVHIEASDPPKDLVVVAADIPDNVSRVVLTPRTLPPNWRPVPAPPSLAAIGDSFAAERKSAILVLPSALVPSESNWLVNPLHPQFAEIQVQPAEAFHYDARFFGAAEPG
;
A
#
# COMPACT_ATOMS: atom_id res chain seq x y z
N MET A 1 -1.62 -5.18 18.37
CA MET A 1 -1.43 -5.72 17.01
C MET A 1 -2.39 -5.04 16.05
N ILE A 2 -1.90 -4.58 14.92
CA ILE A 2 -2.71 -3.90 13.89
C ILE A 2 -2.68 -4.75 12.63
N ARG A 3 -3.85 -4.94 12.02
CA ARG A 3 -3.97 -5.63 10.74
C ARG A 3 -4.09 -4.63 9.61
N VAL A 4 -3.27 -4.79 8.59
CA VAL A 4 -3.25 -3.98 7.37
C VAL A 4 -3.42 -4.88 6.14
N TYR A 5 -3.77 -4.29 5.01
CA TYR A 5 -4.25 -5.04 3.85
C TYR A 5 -3.57 -4.59 2.56
N ARG A 6 -3.40 -5.54 1.65
CA ARG A 6 -2.94 -5.28 0.29
C ARG A 6 -3.71 -6.16 -0.69
N ILE A 7 -4.09 -5.59 -1.82
CA ILE A 7 -4.63 -6.35 -2.95
C ILE A 7 -3.52 -6.49 -3.98
N VAL A 8 -3.31 -7.72 -4.43
CA VAL A 8 -2.30 -8.06 -5.45
C VAL A 8 -2.87 -9.09 -6.41
N ARG A 9 -2.24 -9.24 -7.55
CA ARG A 9 -2.52 -10.37 -8.44
C ARG A 9 -1.91 -11.64 -7.87
N LYS A 10 -2.57 -12.78 -8.09
CA LYS A 10 -2.19 -14.08 -7.53
C LYS A 10 -0.72 -14.45 -7.72
N PRO A 11 -0.07 -14.21 -8.89
CA PRO A 11 1.35 -14.52 -9.07
C PRO A 11 2.28 -13.84 -8.06
N TYR A 12 1.87 -12.71 -7.49
CA TYR A 12 2.66 -11.94 -6.54
C TYR A 12 2.32 -12.23 -5.08
N SER A 13 1.41 -13.16 -4.82
CA SER A 13 0.90 -13.45 -3.47
C SER A 13 1.86 -14.26 -2.59
N ARG A 14 2.92 -14.82 -3.16
CA ARG A 14 3.92 -15.60 -2.40
C ARG A 14 4.85 -14.71 -1.57
N THR A 15 5.20 -13.55 -2.12
CA THR A 15 6.07 -12.57 -1.48
C THR A 15 5.43 -11.18 -1.53
N PRO A 16 4.24 -11.01 -0.92
CA PRO A 16 3.41 -9.81 -1.16
C PRO A 16 3.99 -8.54 -0.56
N LEU A 17 4.95 -8.65 0.36
CA LEU A 17 5.58 -7.52 1.04
C LEU A 17 7.05 -7.32 0.68
N ASP A 18 7.52 -7.90 -0.43
CA ASP A 18 8.92 -7.76 -0.85
C ASP A 18 9.25 -6.42 -1.53
N GLY A 19 8.23 -5.61 -1.81
CA GLY A 19 8.41 -4.31 -2.43
C GLY A 19 8.82 -4.32 -3.89
N GLU A 20 8.66 -5.44 -4.60
CA GLU A 20 9.11 -5.59 -5.99
C GLU A 20 8.40 -4.63 -6.95
N GLY A 21 7.09 -4.43 -6.82
CA GLY A 21 6.35 -3.51 -7.68
C GLY A 21 6.85 -2.06 -7.54
N PRO A 22 6.87 -1.48 -6.35
CA PRO A 22 7.45 -0.15 -6.13
C PRO A 22 8.94 -0.06 -6.49
N TYR A 23 9.71 -1.13 -6.31
CA TYR A 23 11.10 -1.17 -6.74
C TYR A 23 11.24 -0.95 -8.25
N ARG A 24 10.35 -1.55 -9.05
CA ARG A 24 10.37 -1.42 -10.51
C ARG A 24 9.77 -0.12 -11.01
N PHE A 25 8.63 0.27 -10.45
CA PHE A 25 7.78 1.32 -11.02
C PHE A 25 7.68 2.57 -10.16
N GLY A 26 8.14 2.51 -8.90
CA GLY A 26 7.92 3.59 -7.94
C GLY A 26 6.48 3.67 -7.46
N GLY A 27 6.18 4.76 -6.78
CA GLY A 27 4.85 5.10 -6.27
C GLY A 27 4.86 6.54 -5.80
N ARG A 28 3.76 6.99 -5.18
CA ARG A 28 3.68 8.36 -4.65
C ARG A 28 4.82 8.66 -3.67
N TRP A 29 5.14 7.69 -2.82
CA TRP A 29 6.05 7.83 -1.68
C TRP A 29 7.40 7.16 -1.87
N SER A 30 7.71 6.69 -3.07
CA SER A 30 8.99 6.05 -3.36
C SER A 30 9.36 6.11 -4.82
N SER A 31 10.64 6.22 -5.10
CA SER A 31 11.19 6.19 -6.46
C SER A 31 11.48 4.76 -6.91
N PRO A 32 11.52 4.49 -8.23
CA PRO A 32 12.08 3.24 -8.73
C PRO A 32 13.47 2.98 -8.13
N GLY A 33 13.74 1.74 -7.74
CA GLY A 33 14.98 1.36 -7.06
C GLY A 33 14.88 1.32 -5.54
N THR A 34 13.76 1.75 -4.97
CA THR A 34 13.49 1.67 -3.52
C THR A 34 12.49 0.56 -3.24
N ARG A 35 12.85 -0.36 -2.32
CA ARG A 35 11.96 -1.44 -1.89
C ARG A 35 11.16 -1.00 -0.68
N VAL A 36 9.87 -0.79 -0.89
CA VAL A 36 8.86 -0.59 0.16
C VAL A 36 7.56 -1.26 -0.27
N ALA A 37 6.86 -1.89 0.64
CA ALA A 37 5.55 -2.45 0.36
C ALA A 37 4.46 -1.49 0.84
N TYR A 38 3.45 -1.25 0.01
CA TYR A 38 2.32 -0.37 0.31
C TYR A 38 1.14 -1.20 0.80
N LEU A 39 0.63 -0.90 1.99
CA LEU A 39 -0.57 -1.51 2.54
C LEU A 39 -1.53 -0.40 3.00
N ALA A 40 -2.78 -0.77 3.24
CA ALA A 40 -3.81 0.13 3.74
C ALA A 40 -4.32 -0.33 5.11
N GLU A 41 -4.70 0.62 5.96
CA GLU A 41 -5.19 0.30 7.30
C GLU A 41 -6.55 -0.41 7.30
N HIS A 42 -7.33 -0.27 6.22
CA HIS A 42 -8.61 -0.94 6.03
C HIS A 42 -8.65 -1.67 4.69
N LEU A 43 -9.37 -2.79 4.63
CA LEU A 43 -9.57 -3.50 3.37
C LEU A 43 -10.29 -2.61 2.34
N SER A 44 -11.27 -1.84 2.77
CA SER A 44 -11.98 -0.89 1.89
C SER A 44 -11.04 0.15 1.29
N LEU A 45 -10.07 0.66 2.05
CA LEU A 45 -9.06 1.56 1.52
C LEU A 45 -8.16 0.85 0.50
N ALA A 46 -7.73 -0.38 0.79
CA ALA A 46 -6.95 -1.18 -0.16
C ALA A 46 -7.71 -1.38 -1.48
N MET A 47 -9.02 -1.60 -1.41
CA MET A 47 -9.88 -1.72 -2.59
C MET A 47 -9.89 -0.44 -3.43
N ILE A 48 -10.05 0.71 -2.80
CA ILE A 48 -10.08 2.02 -3.48
C ILE A 48 -8.70 2.33 -4.07
N GLU A 49 -7.64 2.10 -3.32
CA GLU A 49 -6.26 2.35 -3.76
C GLU A 49 -5.89 1.49 -4.98
N TYR A 50 -6.34 0.25 -5.01
CA TYR A 50 -6.11 -0.62 -6.16
C TYR A 50 -7.02 -0.23 -7.34
N PHE A 51 -8.28 0.10 -7.08
CA PHE A 51 -9.29 0.37 -8.10
C PHE A 51 -8.89 1.52 -9.04
N VAL A 52 -8.26 2.58 -8.53
CA VAL A 52 -7.84 3.72 -9.35
C VAL A 52 -6.76 3.38 -10.38
N HIS A 53 -6.14 2.21 -10.26
CA HIS A 53 -5.16 1.70 -11.21
C HIS A 53 -5.72 0.63 -12.14
N ILE A 54 -6.99 0.23 -11.97
CA ILE A 54 -7.62 -0.79 -12.83
C ILE A 54 -8.11 -0.13 -14.12
N GLU A 55 -7.82 -0.79 -15.24
CA GLU A 55 -8.47 -0.48 -16.51
C GLU A 55 -9.87 -1.13 -16.52
N ALA A 56 -10.91 -0.29 -16.53
CA ALA A 56 -12.29 -0.76 -16.42
C ALA A 56 -12.74 -1.68 -17.55
N SER A 57 -12.12 -1.56 -18.74
CA SER A 57 -12.41 -2.39 -19.90
C SER A 57 -11.82 -3.80 -19.81
N ASP A 58 -10.82 -4.00 -18.95
CA ASP A 58 -10.15 -5.29 -18.77
C ASP A 58 -9.73 -5.48 -17.31
N PRO A 59 -10.70 -5.62 -16.38
CA PRO A 59 -10.37 -5.78 -14.96
C PRO A 59 -9.68 -7.12 -14.70
N PRO A 60 -8.67 -7.14 -13.80
CA PRO A 60 -8.01 -8.38 -13.42
C PRO A 60 -8.98 -9.37 -12.79
N LYS A 61 -8.82 -10.67 -13.14
CA LYS A 61 -9.68 -11.76 -12.63
C LYS A 61 -9.00 -12.61 -11.56
N ASP A 62 -7.72 -12.37 -11.30
CA ASP A 62 -6.88 -13.17 -10.42
C ASP A 62 -6.42 -12.39 -9.19
N LEU A 63 -7.25 -11.50 -8.68
CA LEU A 63 -6.93 -10.71 -7.50
C LEU A 63 -7.04 -11.53 -6.22
N VAL A 64 -6.15 -11.23 -5.28
CA VAL A 64 -6.19 -11.77 -3.93
C VAL A 64 -5.99 -10.65 -2.92
N VAL A 65 -6.56 -10.83 -1.74
CA VAL A 65 -6.30 -10.00 -0.56
C VAL A 65 -5.25 -10.66 0.29
N VAL A 66 -4.25 -9.90 0.69
CA VAL A 66 -3.28 -10.31 1.69
C VAL A 66 -3.43 -9.40 2.89
N ALA A 67 -3.59 -10.00 4.08
CA ALA A 67 -3.55 -9.29 5.34
C ALA A 67 -2.20 -9.51 6.03
N ALA A 68 -1.71 -8.49 6.71
CA ALA A 68 -0.52 -8.59 7.53
C ALA A 68 -0.81 -8.06 8.94
N ASP A 69 -0.43 -8.84 9.94
CA ASP A 69 -0.56 -8.47 11.35
C ASP A 69 0.77 -7.89 11.83
N ILE A 70 0.72 -6.65 12.29
CA ILE A 70 1.89 -5.90 12.72
C ILE A 70 1.87 -5.78 14.23
N PRO A 71 2.81 -6.44 14.93
CA PRO A 71 2.92 -6.31 16.39
C PRO A 71 3.16 -4.88 16.85
N ASP A 72 2.70 -4.57 18.06
CA ASP A 72 2.78 -3.21 18.61
C ASP A 72 4.22 -2.74 18.83
N ASN A 73 5.16 -3.68 19.05
CA ASN A 73 6.57 -3.39 19.23
C ASN A 73 7.34 -3.10 17.93
N VAL A 74 6.73 -3.34 16.78
CA VAL A 74 7.38 -3.00 15.49
C VAL A 74 7.44 -1.49 15.34
N SER A 75 8.63 -0.97 15.10
CA SER A 75 8.90 0.45 15.04
C SER A 75 8.18 1.13 13.88
N ARG A 76 7.61 2.29 14.15
CA ARG A 76 6.88 3.06 13.13
C ARG A 76 7.04 4.56 13.32
N VAL A 77 7.06 5.26 12.21
CA VAL A 77 6.97 6.72 12.15
C VAL A 77 5.64 7.08 11.53
N VAL A 78 4.93 8.02 12.13
CA VAL A 78 3.63 8.49 11.61
C VAL A 78 3.79 9.91 11.13
N LEU A 79 3.53 10.15 9.85
CA LEU A 79 3.46 11.48 9.27
C LEU A 79 2.00 11.87 9.08
N THR A 80 1.68 13.10 9.44
CA THR A 80 0.34 13.66 9.29
C THR A 80 0.32 14.69 8.17
N PRO A 81 -0.86 15.10 7.66
CA PRO A 81 -0.94 16.16 6.67
C PRO A 81 -0.21 17.45 7.08
N ARG A 82 -0.14 17.73 8.38
CA ARG A 82 0.57 18.92 8.89
C ARG A 82 2.08 18.86 8.72
N THR A 83 2.65 17.66 8.68
CA THR A 83 4.10 17.43 8.56
C THR A 83 4.52 17.14 7.12
N LEU A 84 3.57 17.07 6.20
CA LEU A 84 3.82 16.82 4.78
C LEU A 84 3.87 18.14 3.99
N PRO A 85 4.52 18.14 2.81
CA PRO A 85 4.44 19.28 1.91
C PRO A 85 2.97 19.62 1.57
N PRO A 86 2.60 20.91 1.39
CA PRO A 86 1.21 21.29 1.10
C PRO A 86 0.61 20.61 -0.12
N ASN A 87 1.43 20.20 -1.08
CA ASN A 87 1.04 19.56 -2.34
C ASN A 87 1.17 18.04 -2.31
N TRP A 88 0.87 17.39 -1.18
CA TRP A 88 1.04 15.94 -1.05
C TRP A 88 -0.07 15.10 -1.73
N ARG A 89 -1.20 15.72 -2.14
CA ARG A 89 -2.34 15.00 -2.74
C ARG A 89 -2.41 14.99 -4.27
N PRO A 90 -1.90 15.99 -5.02
CA PRO A 90 -2.11 16.06 -6.46
C PRO A 90 -1.60 14.85 -7.25
N VAL A 91 -2.17 14.69 -8.45
CA VAL A 91 -1.73 13.71 -9.46
C VAL A 91 -1.30 14.51 -10.70
N PRO A 92 -0.09 14.27 -11.23
CA PRO A 92 0.93 13.35 -10.71
C PRO A 92 1.52 13.84 -9.38
N ALA A 93 2.04 12.89 -8.58
CA ALA A 93 2.68 13.22 -7.31
C ALA A 93 3.99 14.00 -7.55
N PRO A 94 4.26 15.08 -6.78
CA PRO A 94 5.52 15.77 -6.90
C PRO A 94 6.69 14.89 -6.41
N PRO A 95 7.89 15.00 -7.02
CA PRO A 95 9.05 14.15 -6.66
C PRO A 95 9.48 14.25 -5.20
N SER A 96 9.15 15.35 -4.51
CA SER A 96 9.45 15.53 -3.10
C SER A 96 8.79 14.48 -2.20
N LEU A 97 7.66 13.91 -2.61
CA LEU A 97 6.98 12.87 -1.85
C LEU A 97 7.71 11.53 -1.95
N ALA A 98 8.20 11.17 -3.13
CA ALA A 98 9.00 9.97 -3.30
C ALA A 98 10.28 10.01 -2.45
N ALA A 99 10.89 11.17 -2.30
CA ALA A 99 12.07 11.37 -1.45
C ALA A 99 11.80 11.00 0.02
N ILE A 100 10.58 11.19 0.51
CA ILE A 100 10.21 10.83 1.90
C ILE A 100 10.34 9.33 2.13
N GLY A 101 9.75 8.51 1.27
CA GLY A 101 9.83 7.06 1.40
C GLY A 101 11.23 6.52 1.04
N ASP A 102 11.93 7.15 0.12
CA ASP A 102 13.30 6.78 -0.21
C ASP A 102 14.22 6.96 1.00
N SER A 103 14.11 8.08 1.71
CA SER A 103 14.86 8.33 2.94
C SER A 103 14.49 7.36 4.05
N PHE A 104 13.20 7.10 4.24
CA PHE A 104 12.72 6.10 5.19
C PHE A 104 13.36 4.74 4.94
N ALA A 105 13.35 4.27 3.70
CA ALA A 105 13.91 2.97 3.34
C ALA A 105 15.44 2.93 3.53
N ALA A 106 16.14 3.98 3.11
CA ALA A 106 17.60 4.05 3.18
C ALA A 106 18.13 4.14 4.61
N GLU A 107 17.46 4.91 5.47
CA GLU A 107 17.90 5.15 6.85
C GLU A 107 17.68 3.93 7.76
N ARG A 108 16.69 3.10 7.47
CA ARG A 108 16.33 1.89 8.25
C ARG A 108 16.13 2.13 9.74
N LYS A 109 15.71 3.32 10.13
CA LYS A 109 15.46 3.66 11.54
C LYS A 109 14.17 3.06 12.07
N SER A 110 13.19 2.87 11.20
CA SER A 110 11.89 2.28 11.52
C SER A 110 11.50 1.26 10.46
N ALA A 111 10.76 0.24 10.87
CA ALA A 111 10.24 -0.77 9.95
C ALA A 111 9.08 -0.28 9.12
N ILE A 112 8.30 0.68 9.66
CA ILE A 112 7.04 1.15 9.09
C ILE A 112 7.00 2.67 9.02
N LEU A 113 6.48 3.18 7.90
CA LEU A 113 6.11 4.58 7.71
C LEU A 113 4.60 4.64 7.46
N VAL A 114 3.89 5.37 8.32
CA VAL A 114 2.45 5.57 8.22
C VAL A 114 2.19 6.96 7.65
N LEU A 115 1.41 7.01 6.57
CA LEU A 115 1.15 8.22 5.80
C LEU A 115 -0.35 8.35 5.52
N PRO A 116 -0.90 9.56 5.42
CA PRO A 116 -2.29 9.72 5.02
C PRO A 116 -2.48 9.27 3.56
N SER A 117 -3.62 8.63 3.28
CA SER A 117 -4.00 8.29 1.91
C SER A 117 -4.34 9.55 1.12
N ALA A 118 -3.84 9.65 -0.11
CA ALA A 118 -4.22 10.75 -1.00
C ALA A 118 -5.68 10.65 -1.47
N LEU A 119 -6.25 9.44 -1.48
CA LEU A 119 -7.64 9.20 -1.86
C LEU A 119 -8.61 9.42 -0.69
N VAL A 120 -8.23 8.99 0.52
CA VAL A 120 -9.03 9.10 1.74
C VAL A 120 -8.14 9.67 2.84
N PRO A 121 -8.01 11.02 2.94
CA PRO A 121 -7.02 11.65 3.83
C PRO A 121 -7.20 11.38 5.32
N SER A 122 -8.38 10.93 5.75
CA SER A 122 -8.64 10.52 7.13
C SER A 122 -8.16 9.11 7.45
N GLU A 123 -7.75 8.34 6.43
CA GLU A 123 -7.24 6.99 6.58
C GLU A 123 -5.76 6.93 6.15
N SER A 124 -5.08 5.86 6.53
CA SER A 124 -3.63 5.78 6.37
C SER A 124 -3.18 4.65 5.47
N ASN A 125 -2.14 4.93 4.70
CA ASN A 125 -1.32 3.92 4.05
C ASN A 125 -0.14 3.58 4.97
N TRP A 126 0.26 2.31 4.95
CA TRP A 126 1.34 1.77 5.74
C TRP A 126 2.42 1.26 4.80
N LEU A 127 3.58 1.92 4.80
CA LEU A 127 4.74 1.49 4.03
C LEU A 127 5.62 0.62 4.91
N VAL A 128 5.91 -0.58 4.44
CA VAL A 128 6.78 -1.53 5.15
C VAL A 128 8.13 -1.59 4.43
N ASN A 129 9.21 -1.47 5.20
CA ASN A 129 10.55 -1.68 4.68
C ASN A 129 10.95 -3.16 4.83
N PRO A 130 10.96 -3.95 3.75
CA PRO A 130 11.27 -5.38 3.82
C PRO A 130 12.73 -5.67 4.19
N LEU A 131 13.60 -4.67 4.14
CA LEU A 131 15.00 -4.81 4.51
C LEU A 131 15.29 -4.44 5.97
N HIS A 132 14.29 -3.99 6.71
CA HIS A 132 14.45 -3.70 8.13
C HIS A 132 14.45 -5.00 8.96
N PRO A 133 15.29 -5.12 10.02
CA PRO A 133 15.34 -6.34 10.84
C PRO A 133 13.99 -6.77 11.41
N GLN A 134 13.14 -5.84 11.83
CA GLN A 134 11.82 -6.15 12.37
C GLN A 134 10.81 -6.62 11.33
N PHE A 135 11.15 -6.62 10.06
CA PHE A 135 10.28 -7.19 9.03
C PHE A 135 9.89 -8.64 9.33
N ALA A 136 10.82 -9.40 9.91
CA ALA A 136 10.59 -10.79 10.29
C ALA A 136 9.50 -10.97 11.37
N GLU A 137 9.16 -9.93 12.10
CA GLU A 137 8.10 -9.97 13.13
C GLU A 137 6.70 -9.79 12.55
N ILE A 138 6.58 -9.29 11.32
CA ILE A 138 5.29 -9.08 10.66
C ILE A 138 4.73 -10.41 10.20
N GLN A 139 3.48 -10.70 10.56
CA GLN A 139 2.82 -11.96 10.27
C GLN A 139 1.91 -11.80 9.05
N VAL A 140 2.35 -12.33 7.91
CA VAL A 140 1.55 -12.32 6.69
C VAL A 140 0.57 -13.48 6.71
N GLN A 141 -0.71 -13.18 6.54
CA GLN A 141 -1.76 -14.19 6.52
C GLN A 141 -1.89 -14.83 5.13
N PRO A 142 -2.47 -16.03 5.03
CA PRO A 142 -2.74 -16.65 3.73
C PRO A 142 -3.57 -15.73 2.83
N ALA A 143 -3.20 -15.68 1.55
CA ALA A 143 -3.94 -14.90 0.56
C ALA A 143 -5.34 -15.49 0.33
N GLU A 144 -6.33 -14.62 0.21
CA GLU A 144 -7.71 -15.00 -0.08
C GLU A 144 -8.15 -14.43 -1.43
N ALA A 145 -8.93 -15.20 -2.17
CA ALA A 145 -9.49 -14.72 -3.45
C ALA A 145 -10.32 -13.45 -3.24
N PHE A 146 -10.17 -12.50 -4.15
CA PHE A 146 -10.89 -11.24 -4.09
C PHE A 146 -11.48 -10.89 -5.45
N HIS A 147 -12.73 -10.42 -5.45
CA HIS A 147 -13.40 -9.92 -6.65
C HIS A 147 -14.10 -8.61 -6.33
N TYR A 148 -13.97 -7.62 -7.22
CA TYR A 148 -14.79 -6.42 -7.12
C TYR A 148 -16.22 -6.74 -7.48
N ASP A 149 -17.16 -6.16 -6.75
CA ASP A 149 -18.57 -6.17 -7.13
C ASP A 149 -18.71 -5.56 -8.53
N ALA A 150 -19.56 -6.17 -9.38
CA ALA A 150 -19.73 -5.75 -10.77
C ALA A 150 -20.17 -4.30 -10.92
N ARG A 151 -20.81 -3.72 -9.90
CA ARG A 151 -21.22 -2.32 -9.89
C ARG A 151 -20.07 -1.33 -9.94
N PHE A 152 -18.86 -1.71 -9.51
CA PHE A 152 -17.65 -0.90 -9.69
C PHE A 152 -17.34 -0.64 -11.17
N PHE A 153 -17.80 -1.49 -12.05
CA PHE A 153 -17.57 -1.40 -13.50
C PHE A 153 -18.84 -0.99 -14.28
N GLY A 154 -19.82 -0.40 -13.61
CA GLY A 154 -21.01 0.13 -14.24
C GLY A 154 -22.13 -0.88 -14.49
N ALA A 155 -22.05 -2.11 -13.97
CA ALA A 155 -23.15 -3.07 -14.07
C ALA A 155 -24.33 -2.62 -13.21
N ALA A 156 -25.55 -2.65 -13.80
CA ALA A 156 -26.76 -2.36 -13.07
C ALA A 156 -27.12 -3.53 -12.14
N GLU A 157 -27.65 -3.23 -10.93
CA GLU A 157 -28.29 -4.26 -10.14
C GLU A 157 -29.53 -4.79 -10.87
N PRO A 158 -29.79 -6.12 -10.84
CA PRO A 158 -31.07 -6.64 -11.26
C PRO A 158 -32.15 -6.08 -10.32
N GLY A 159 -33.16 -5.43 -10.91
CA GLY A 159 -34.24 -4.77 -10.20
C GLY A 159 -35.11 -5.71 -9.38
#